data_f6a991360b497c70bbb3dd835a7c3af1
#
_entry.id   f6a991360b497c70bbb3dd835a7c3af1
#
_cell.length_a   1.000
_cell.length_b   1.000
_cell.length_c   1.000
_cell.angle_alpha   90.00
_cell.angle_beta   90.00
_cell.angle_gamma   90.00
#
_symmetry.space_group_name_H-M   'P 1'
#
loop_
_entity.id
_entity.type
_entity.pdbx_description
1 polymer ?
#
loop_
_entity_poly.entity_id
_entity_poly.type
_entity_poly.pdbx_seq_one_letter_code
_entity_poly.pdbx_strand_id
1 'polypeptide(L)'
;MSATPQQSPPRTARKRFRRLAAVAAPLAVALLAWAGTPDGVAQASAPPPPSGWNQVFLDDFNGGGGSGIDGQWMYDTGPGSNFGTGEIETMTNSTSNVHLDGNGNLDITALGGGSNWTSGRVQTTSANVGAPAGGKLMVTASIQQPTGGLGYWPAFWMLGPGQWPENGEIDIMEDVNALSNVAGTIHCGTYPGGPCNEGNGIGSGLRGCGGCQSGFHTYSMVLDRTNTSNESITFYLDGNQYFSVSEGQVGTSTWQQAYDHNLSIILDLAMGGGFPNGVCNCTTPTGSTASGGTMQVDYVAAYTTNGGGGPPPPPPGSGPIYSGVGSNICLDDQSASTANYNPVQIYTCNGTAAQQWSVVQAGSTLHVLGKCLDINAGGTTNGTKVDLYDCNGTGAQVFVPQSNGALYNPQSNKCLDVPNATTQSGTQVQIYDCNGSNAQKWTLP
;
A
#
# COMPACT_ATOMS: atom_id res chain seq x y z
N MET A 1 62.36 28.34 37.95
CA MET A 1 63.71 28.14 37.45
C MET A 1 63.61 27.14 36.33
N SER A 2 63.83 27.37 35.13
CA SER A 2 64.73 27.92 34.15
C SER A 2 63.97 27.84 32.82
N ALA A 3 63.66 28.82 32.20
CA ALA A 3 64.17 29.57 31.06
C ALA A 3 64.34 28.77 29.75
N THR A 4 63.55 29.24 28.79
CA THR A 4 63.55 29.10 27.32
C THR A 4 64.94 29.11 26.63
N PRO A 5 65.07 28.72 25.34
CA PRO A 5 65.03 29.79 24.33
C PRO A 5 64.28 29.48 23.01
N GLN A 6 63.79 30.59 22.46
CA GLN A 6 63.26 30.85 21.12
C GLN A 6 64.30 30.64 20.03
N GLN A 7 63.90 30.16 18.85
CA GLN A 7 64.61 30.34 17.58
C GLN A 7 63.70 30.88 16.49
N SER A 8 64.20 31.92 15.84
CA SER A 8 63.62 32.72 14.74
C SER A 8 63.91 32.09 13.37
N PRO A 9 63.19 32.52 12.28
CA PRO A 9 63.24 31.88 10.98
C PRO A 9 64.28 32.48 10.00
N PRO A 10 64.66 31.79 8.94
CA PRO A 10 65.52 32.34 7.92
C PRO A 10 64.71 32.92 6.74
N ARG A 11 65.26 33.95 6.17
CA ARG A 11 64.81 34.85 5.08
C ARG A 11 65.03 34.24 3.70
N THR A 12 64.06 34.49 2.84
CA THR A 12 64.05 34.98 1.44
C THR A 12 65.06 34.51 0.40
N ALA A 13 64.53 34.10 -0.76
CA ALA A 13 65.16 34.36 -2.05
C ALA A 13 64.09 34.78 -3.11
N ARG A 14 64.17 36.07 -3.52
CA ARG A 14 63.47 36.61 -4.70
C ARG A 14 64.17 36.14 -5.97
N LYS A 15 63.44 35.49 -6.91
CA LYS A 15 63.84 35.39 -8.31
C LYS A 15 62.89 36.22 -9.20
N ARG A 16 63.39 37.19 -9.85
CA ARG A 16 62.78 38.00 -10.94
C ARG A 16 62.75 37.09 -12.18
N PHE A 17 61.62 37.04 -12.84
CA PHE A 17 61.54 36.56 -14.22
C PHE A 17 60.73 37.56 -15.07
N ARG A 18 61.23 37.73 -16.28
CA ARG A 18 60.93 38.74 -17.29
C ARG A 18 59.50 38.60 -17.84
N ARG A 19 58.96 39.77 -18.16
CA ARG A 19 57.75 39.96 -18.95
C ARG A 19 58.00 39.49 -20.39
N LEU A 20 57.13 38.64 -20.93
CA LEU A 20 56.90 38.47 -22.36
C LEU A 20 55.43 38.87 -22.60
N ALA A 21 55.25 39.85 -23.44
CA ALA A 21 53.97 40.31 -23.91
C ALA A 21 53.48 39.34 -25.00
N ALA A 22 52.31 38.75 -24.80
CA ALA A 22 51.57 38.02 -25.81
C ALA A 22 50.25 38.74 -26.08
N VAL A 23 50.02 39.01 -27.34
CA VAL A 23 48.82 39.64 -27.88
C VAL A 23 47.62 38.74 -27.70
N ALA A 24 46.60 39.22 -27.01
CA ALA A 24 45.33 38.51 -26.85
C ALA A 24 44.34 38.99 -27.91
N ALA A 25 43.89 38.07 -28.75
CA ALA A 25 42.68 38.24 -29.55
C ALA A 25 41.45 37.92 -28.69
N PRO A 26 40.32 38.61 -28.82
CA PRO A 26 39.15 38.32 -28.02
C PRO A 26 38.39 37.09 -28.59
N LEU A 27 38.41 35.98 -27.88
CA LEU A 27 37.43 34.93 -28.06
C LEU A 27 36.12 35.33 -27.33
N ALA A 28 35.10 35.57 -28.12
CA ALA A 28 33.72 35.67 -27.58
C ALA A 28 33.29 34.30 -27.06
N VAL A 29 33.29 34.13 -25.72
CA VAL A 29 32.69 32.97 -25.07
C VAL A 29 31.20 33.28 -24.96
N ALA A 30 30.40 32.58 -25.76
CA ALA A 30 28.95 32.51 -25.59
C ALA A 30 28.67 31.77 -24.26
N LEU A 31 28.28 32.50 -23.24
CA LEU A 31 27.67 31.94 -22.04
C LEU A 31 26.30 31.35 -22.42
N LEU A 32 26.25 30.05 -22.71
CA LEU A 32 25.02 29.26 -22.63
C LEU A 32 24.64 29.22 -21.15
N ALA A 33 23.68 30.07 -20.78
CA ALA A 33 22.98 29.92 -19.52
C ALA A 33 22.26 28.55 -19.57
N TRP A 34 22.82 27.58 -18.92
CA TRP A 34 22.05 26.38 -18.51
C TRP A 34 21.02 26.90 -17.49
N ALA A 35 19.78 27.04 -17.96
CA ALA A 35 18.65 27.03 -17.07
C ALA A 35 18.61 25.62 -16.49
N GLY A 36 19.25 25.44 -15.33
CA GLY A 36 19.05 24.24 -14.52
C GLY A 36 17.54 24.15 -14.26
N THR A 37 16.92 23.10 -14.74
CA THR A 37 15.65 22.64 -14.17
C THR A 37 15.89 22.55 -12.67
N PRO A 38 14.99 23.06 -11.79
CA PRO A 38 15.13 22.79 -10.38
C PRO A 38 15.21 21.28 -10.24
N ASP A 39 16.30 20.80 -9.63
CA ASP A 39 16.41 19.40 -9.21
C ASP A 39 15.16 19.12 -8.40
N GLY A 40 14.21 18.40 -9.00
CA GLY A 40 13.10 17.86 -8.26
C GLY A 40 13.72 17.01 -7.16
N VAL A 41 13.43 17.33 -5.91
CA VAL A 41 13.75 16.46 -4.79
C VAL A 41 13.27 15.07 -5.21
N ALA A 42 14.17 14.10 -5.25
CA ALA A 42 13.79 12.74 -5.56
C ALA A 42 12.75 12.33 -4.50
N GLN A 43 11.52 12.26 -4.93
CA GLN A 43 10.41 11.86 -4.08
C GLN A 43 10.67 10.41 -3.69
N ALA A 44 10.71 10.12 -2.41
CA ALA A 44 10.87 8.76 -1.95
C ALA A 44 9.67 7.95 -2.50
N SER A 45 9.94 6.82 -3.06
CA SER A 45 8.93 5.89 -3.57
C SER A 45 9.07 4.57 -2.85
N ALA A 46 7.96 3.89 -2.64
CA ALA A 46 7.97 2.56 -2.07
C ALA A 46 8.95 1.65 -2.82
N PRO A 47 9.68 0.77 -2.12
CA PRO A 47 10.58 -0.16 -2.78
C PRO A 47 9.80 -1.07 -3.74
N PRO A 48 10.39 -1.44 -4.87
CA PRO A 48 9.74 -2.40 -5.77
C PRO A 48 9.49 -3.73 -5.06
N PRO A 49 8.48 -4.50 -5.51
CA PRO A 49 8.21 -5.81 -4.94
C PRO A 49 9.49 -6.67 -4.87
N PRO A 50 9.76 -7.34 -3.75
CA PRO A 50 10.85 -8.31 -3.68
C PRO A 50 10.67 -9.41 -4.73
N SER A 51 11.76 -10.03 -5.17
CA SER A 51 11.67 -11.12 -6.16
C SER A 51 10.72 -12.23 -5.70
N GLY A 52 9.75 -12.58 -6.54
CA GLY A 52 8.72 -13.59 -6.24
C GLY A 52 7.51 -13.06 -5.47
N TRP A 53 7.43 -11.75 -5.24
CA TRP A 53 6.27 -11.09 -4.64
C TRP A 53 5.54 -10.23 -5.67
N ASN A 54 4.22 -10.15 -5.54
CA ASN A 54 3.35 -9.28 -6.34
C ASN A 54 2.81 -8.17 -5.46
N GLN A 55 2.84 -6.94 -5.94
CA GLN A 55 2.23 -5.81 -5.26
C GLN A 55 0.70 -5.90 -5.36
N VAL A 56 0.02 -5.82 -4.21
CA VAL A 56 -1.45 -5.84 -4.12
C VAL A 56 -2.03 -4.55 -3.58
N PHE A 57 -1.22 -3.74 -2.91
CA PHE A 57 -1.55 -2.40 -2.46
C PHE A 57 -0.30 -1.52 -2.49
N LEU A 58 -0.47 -0.24 -2.83
CA LEU A 58 0.56 0.78 -2.72
C LEU A 58 -0.09 2.15 -2.64
N ASP A 59 0.34 2.93 -1.65
CA ASP A 59 0.24 4.38 -1.64
C ASP A 59 1.59 4.95 -1.21
N ASP A 60 2.13 5.83 -2.01
CA ASP A 60 3.37 6.59 -1.77
C ASP A 60 3.07 8.08 -1.49
N PHE A 61 1.82 8.38 -1.19
CA PHE A 61 1.30 9.68 -0.76
C PHE A 61 1.73 10.87 -1.64
N ASN A 62 1.94 10.62 -2.93
CA ASN A 62 2.37 11.59 -3.93
C ASN A 62 1.22 12.53 -4.32
N GLY A 63 0.91 13.51 -3.48
CA GLY A 63 -0.14 14.48 -3.73
C GLY A 63 0.28 15.91 -3.39
N GLY A 64 -0.58 16.87 -3.71
CA GLY A 64 -0.33 18.28 -3.43
C GLY A 64 -0.31 18.58 -1.93
N GLY A 65 0.67 19.35 -1.46
CA GLY A 65 0.78 19.73 -0.05
C GLY A 65 -0.48 20.41 0.48
N GLY A 66 -0.93 19.98 1.66
CA GLY A 66 -2.17 20.43 2.31
C GLY A 66 -3.45 19.77 1.78
N SER A 67 -3.36 18.85 0.81
CA SER A 67 -4.52 18.04 0.39
C SER A 67 -4.80 16.90 1.36
N GLY A 68 -6.02 16.37 1.35
CA GLY A 68 -6.39 15.16 2.09
C GLY A 68 -5.95 13.89 1.36
N ILE A 69 -6.28 12.75 1.98
CA ILE A 69 -6.08 11.41 1.40
C ILE A 69 -6.90 11.22 0.12
N ASP A 70 -6.48 10.27 -0.71
CA ASP A 70 -7.18 9.89 -1.94
C ASP A 70 -8.28 8.83 -1.69
N GLY A 71 -8.90 8.33 -2.76
CA GLY A 71 -10.01 7.38 -2.70
C GLY A 71 -9.63 5.95 -2.27
N GLN A 72 -8.35 5.64 -2.08
CA GLN A 72 -7.92 4.34 -1.53
C GLN A 72 -8.15 4.27 -0.02
N TRP A 73 -8.26 5.44 0.63
CA TRP A 73 -8.44 5.60 2.06
C TRP A 73 -9.77 6.26 2.40
N MET A 74 -10.26 6.01 3.57
CA MET A 74 -11.37 6.72 4.19
C MET A 74 -10.98 7.22 5.57
N TYR A 75 -11.53 8.38 5.95
CA TYR A 75 -11.39 8.87 7.32
C TYR A 75 -12.32 8.09 8.26
N ASP A 76 -11.77 7.61 9.35
CA ASP A 76 -12.54 7.07 10.46
C ASP A 76 -12.64 8.14 11.54
N THR A 77 -13.80 8.77 11.69
CA THR A 77 -13.98 9.98 12.49
C THR A 77 -14.87 9.75 13.71
N GLY A 78 -14.61 10.49 14.76
CA GLY A 78 -15.42 10.46 15.98
C GLY A 78 -14.58 10.62 17.25
N PRO A 79 -15.24 10.66 18.44
CA PRO A 79 -14.52 10.72 19.70
C PRO A 79 -13.75 9.42 19.96
N GLY A 80 -12.56 9.52 20.54
CA GLY A 80 -11.70 8.38 20.91
C GLY A 80 -12.41 7.31 21.71
N SER A 81 -13.39 7.70 22.54
CA SER A 81 -14.22 6.75 23.27
C SER A 81 -15.00 5.75 22.40
N ASN A 82 -15.14 5.99 21.10
CA ASN A 82 -15.79 5.06 20.17
C ASN A 82 -14.87 3.89 19.77
N PHE A 83 -13.56 4.02 19.96
CA PHE A 83 -12.58 3.03 19.53
C PHE A 83 -12.24 1.99 20.62
N GLY A 84 -12.68 2.20 21.86
CA GLY A 84 -12.73 1.15 22.88
C GLY A 84 -11.52 1.06 23.81
N THR A 85 -10.42 1.73 23.53
CA THR A 85 -9.17 1.66 24.31
C THR A 85 -8.97 2.83 25.29
N GLY A 86 -9.95 3.74 25.33
CA GLY A 86 -10.00 4.86 26.30
C GLY A 86 -9.21 6.08 25.86
N GLU A 87 -8.93 6.23 24.59
CA GLU A 87 -8.35 7.42 23.97
C GLU A 87 -9.26 8.62 24.17
N ILE A 88 -8.67 9.80 24.18
CA ILE A 88 -9.38 11.03 24.55
C ILE A 88 -9.54 12.05 23.42
N GLU A 89 -8.86 11.86 22.30
CA GLU A 89 -8.96 12.76 21.15
C GLU A 89 -10.29 12.61 20.41
N THR A 90 -10.54 13.53 19.50
CA THR A 90 -11.54 13.38 18.45
C THR A 90 -10.80 13.18 17.13
N MET A 91 -11.02 12.04 16.49
CA MET A 91 -10.53 11.76 15.16
C MET A 91 -11.31 12.58 14.13
N THR A 92 -10.60 13.27 13.23
CA THR A 92 -11.20 14.22 12.29
C THR A 92 -10.75 13.96 10.85
N ASN A 93 -11.49 14.52 9.89
CA ASN A 93 -11.11 14.62 8.48
C ASN A 93 -10.52 16.00 8.12
N SER A 94 -10.11 16.77 9.13
CA SER A 94 -9.48 18.09 8.92
C SER A 94 -8.09 17.92 8.36
N THR A 95 -7.74 18.72 7.35
CA THR A 95 -6.36 18.79 6.84
C THR A 95 -5.38 19.40 7.85
N SER A 96 -5.84 19.91 8.98
CA SER A 96 -4.99 20.25 10.12
C SER A 96 -4.49 19.02 10.87
N ASN A 97 -5.22 17.89 10.80
CA ASN A 97 -4.85 16.64 11.45
C ASN A 97 -4.32 15.59 10.45
N VAL A 98 -4.88 15.54 9.23
CA VAL A 98 -4.51 14.54 8.22
C VAL A 98 -4.34 15.23 6.87
N HIS A 99 -3.13 15.29 6.37
CA HIS A 99 -2.85 15.90 5.07
C HIS A 99 -1.59 15.35 4.42
N LEU A 100 -1.50 15.50 3.10
CA LEU A 100 -0.27 15.25 2.36
C LEU A 100 0.66 16.46 2.50
N ASP A 101 1.95 16.23 2.77
CA ASP A 101 2.93 17.32 2.97
C ASP A 101 3.41 17.96 1.65
N GLY A 102 3.15 17.30 0.51
CA GLY A 102 3.59 17.70 -0.83
C GLY A 102 5.02 17.26 -1.18
N ASN A 103 5.65 16.47 -0.29
CA ASN A 103 6.96 15.88 -0.51
C ASN A 103 6.91 14.33 -0.53
N GLY A 104 5.71 13.76 -0.66
CA GLY A 104 5.49 12.32 -0.70
C GLY A 104 5.20 11.71 0.67
N ASN A 105 4.73 12.47 1.65
CA ASN A 105 4.35 11.91 2.93
C ASN A 105 2.90 12.25 3.29
N LEU A 106 2.27 11.33 4.00
CA LEU A 106 1.06 11.56 4.78
C LEU A 106 1.46 12.00 6.18
N ASP A 107 0.98 13.17 6.60
CA ASP A 107 1.13 13.69 7.95
C ASP A 107 -0.15 13.46 8.75
N ILE A 108 -0.04 12.75 9.89
CA ILE A 108 -1.09 12.63 10.89
C ILE A 108 -0.62 13.35 12.15
N THR A 109 -1.30 14.46 12.49
CA THR A 109 -0.87 15.38 13.54
C THR A 109 -1.89 15.45 14.67
N ALA A 110 -1.44 15.23 15.90
CA ALA A 110 -2.25 15.43 17.09
C ALA A 110 -2.16 16.88 17.58
N LEU A 111 -3.31 17.56 17.66
CA LEU A 111 -3.43 18.96 18.05
C LEU A 111 -4.31 19.10 19.30
N GLY A 112 -3.85 19.86 20.29
CA GLY A 112 -4.69 20.11 21.46
C GLY A 112 -3.95 20.44 22.73
N GLY A 113 -4.62 20.19 23.86
CA GLY A 113 -4.08 20.40 25.20
C GLY A 113 -5.10 20.05 26.28
N GLY A 114 -4.62 19.63 27.45
CA GLY A 114 -5.47 19.14 28.50
C GLY A 114 -6.29 17.93 28.08
N SER A 115 -7.62 18.04 28.15
CA SER A 115 -8.53 16.97 27.70
C SER A 115 -9.11 17.19 26.30
N ASN A 116 -8.68 18.24 25.60
CA ASN A 116 -9.23 18.60 24.29
C ASN A 116 -8.16 18.36 23.21
N TRP A 117 -8.21 17.21 22.59
CA TRP A 117 -7.32 16.82 21.51
C TRP A 117 -8.10 16.48 20.24
N THR A 118 -7.51 16.76 19.09
CA THR A 118 -7.93 16.27 17.78
C THR A 118 -6.77 15.55 17.12
N SER A 119 -7.07 14.53 16.34
CA SER A 119 -6.07 13.75 15.60
C SER A 119 -6.69 13.14 14.35
N GLY A 120 -6.02 12.17 13.75
CA GLY A 120 -6.48 11.49 12.55
C GLY A 120 -6.35 9.99 12.61
N ARG A 121 -7.34 9.33 12.00
CA ARG A 121 -7.36 7.90 11.71
C ARG A 121 -7.86 7.70 10.29
N VAL A 122 -7.11 6.94 9.52
CA VAL A 122 -7.44 6.59 8.14
C VAL A 122 -7.34 5.08 7.97
N GLN A 123 -8.27 4.50 7.19
CA GLN A 123 -8.23 3.09 6.85
C GLN A 123 -8.47 2.89 5.37
N THR A 124 -8.00 1.78 4.81
CA THR A 124 -8.33 1.42 3.43
C THR A 124 -9.83 1.28 3.24
N THR A 125 -10.37 1.75 2.11
CA THR A 125 -11.82 1.80 1.83
C THR A 125 -12.49 0.43 1.84
N SER A 126 -11.73 -0.65 1.84
CA SER A 126 -12.22 -2.02 1.94
C SER A 126 -11.18 -2.95 2.56
N ALA A 127 -11.64 -4.00 3.23
CA ALA A 127 -10.78 -5.10 3.67
C ALA A 127 -10.37 -5.92 2.44
N ASN A 128 -9.25 -5.58 1.83
CA ASN A 128 -8.80 -6.14 0.56
C ASN A 128 -7.37 -6.70 0.58
N VAL A 129 -6.74 -6.73 1.76
CA VAL A 129 -5.36 -7.18 1.92
C VAL A 129 -5.33 -8.46 2.73
N GLY A 130 -4.94 -9.58 2.12
CA GLY A 130 -4.89 -10.89 2.75
C GLY A 130 -3.85 -11.82 2.13
N ALA A 131 -3.42 -12.82 2.89
CA ALA A 131 -2.50 -13.83 2.42
C ALA A 131 -3.25 -14.94 1.68
N PRO A 132 -2.86 -15.31 0.45
CA PRO A 132 -3.45 -16.47 -0.22
C PRO A 132 -3.05 -17.77 0.49
N ALA A 133 -3.95 -18.76 0.50
CA ALA A 133 -3.62 -20.09 1.00
C ALA A 133 -2.41 -20.66 0.23
N GLY A 134 -1.42 -21.17 0.93
CA GLY A 134 -0.16 -21.65 0.36
C GLY A 134 0.83 -20.55 -0.02
N GLY A 135 0.51 -19.28 0.23
CA GLY A 135 1.38 -18.13 -0.01
C GLY A 135 1.66 -17.29 1.22
N LYS A 136 2.09 -16.07 0.99
CA LYS A 136 2.42 -15.10 2.05
C LYS A 136 1.82 -13.74 1.71
N LEU A 137 1.53 -12.98 2.76
CA LEU A 137 1.29 -11.54 2.69
C LEU A 137 2.42 -10.83 3.44
N MET A 138 2.97 -9.79 2.86
CA MET A 138 3.79 -8.80 3.55
C MET A 138 3.07 -7.45 3.50
N VAL A 139 2.91 -6.80 4.65
CA VAL A 139 2.45 -5.43 4.74
C VAL A 139 3.56 -4.61 5.37
N THR A 140 3.89 -3.47 4.77
CA THR A 140 5.05 -2.67 5.13
C THR A 140 4.75 -1.18 4.98
N ALA A 141 5.31 -0.36 5.87
CA ALA A 141 5.25 1.09 5.79
C ALA A 141 6.59 1.70 6.22
N SER A 142 6.90 2.85 5.66
CA SER A 142 8.02 3.70 6.08
C SER A 142 7.43 4.84 6.91
N ILE A 143 7.75 4.88 8.21
CA ILE A 143 7.12 5.79 9.17
C ILE A 143 8.19 6.45 10.05
N GLN A 144 8.07 7.77 10.22
CA GLN A 144 8.71 8.50 11.30
C GLN A 144 7.71 8.72 12.43
N GLN A 145 8.03 8.24 13.62
CA GLN A 145 7.16 8.35 14.79
C GLN A 145 7.09 9.78 15.32
N PRO A 146 5.95 10.19 15.96
CA PRO A 146 5.80 11.52 16.51
C PRO A 146 6.70 11.75 17.73
N THR A 147 7.09 13.00 17.89
CA THR A 147 7.56 13.54 19.17
C THR A 147 6.39 14.20 19.90
N GLY A 148 6.50 14.49 21.18
CA GLY A 148 5.45 15.23 21.88
C GLY A 148 5.27 14.83 23.34
N GLY A 149 5.72 13.64 23.71
CA GLY A 149 5.77 13.18 25.08
C GLY A 149 4.62 12.26 25.49
N LEU A 150 4.28 12.29 26.75
CA LEU A 150 3.30 11.37 27.34
C LEU A 150 1.92 11.50 26.69
N GLY A 151 1.37 10.35 26.34
CA GLY A 151 0.03 10.22 25.75
C GLY A 151 -0.01 10.06 24.23
N TYR A 152 1.08 10.32 23.51
CA TYR A 152 1.15 10.01 22.09
C TYR A 152 1.14 8.49 21.87
N TRP A 153 0.30 8.03 20.94
CA TRP A 153 0.13 6.61 20.62
C TRP A 153 -0.07 6.45 19.11
N PRO A 154 1.00 6.48 18.32
CA PRO A 154 0.95 6.18 16.90
C PRO A 154 0.76 4.69 16.67
N ALA A 155 -0.05 4.32 15.65
CA ALA A 155 -0.26 2.95 15.25
C ALA A 155 -0.30 2.78 13.72
N PHE A 156 0.28 1.68 13.26
CA PHE A 156 0.15 1.12 11.93
C PHE A 156 -0.23 -0.35 12.08
N TRP A 157 -1.43 -0.69 11.65
CA TRP A 157 -2.07 -1.95 12.00
C TRP A 157 -3.09 -2.41 10.97
N MET A 158 -3.64 -3.60 11.17
CA MET A 158 -4.66 -4.18 10.31
C MET A 158 -5.82 -4.70 11.12
N LEU A 159 -7.04 -4.57 10.59
CA LEU A 159 -8.28 -4.99 11.24
C LEU A 159 -9.13 -5.85 10.31
N GLY A 160 -9.60 -6.97 10.84
CA GLY A 160 -10.57 -7.83 10.18
C GLY A 160 -11.99 -7.23 10.20
N PRO A 161 -12.82 -7.51 9.18
CA PRO A 161 -14.19 -7.02 9.12
C PRO A 161 -15.09 -7.74 10.13
N GLY A 162 -15.91 -6.99 10.88
CA GLY A 162 -16.94 -7.53 11.77
C GLY A 162 -16.60 -7.44 13.24
N GLN A 163 -16.78 -8.55 14.00
CA GLN A 163 -16.68 -8.53 15.44
C GLN A 163 -15.23 -8.63 15.93
N TRP A 164 -14.80 -7.64 16.72
CA TRP A 164 -13.54 -7.68 17.43
C TRP A 164 -13.66 -8.51 18.73
N PRO A 165 -12.64 -9.29 19.14
CA PRO A 165 -11.39 -9.61 18.46
C PRO A 165 -11.48 -10.85 17.55
N GLU A 166 -12.67 -11.42 17.37
CA GLU A 166 -12.90 -12.70 16.69
C GLU A 166 -12.34 -12.72 15.26
N ASN A 167 -12.50 -11.60 14.54
CA ASN A 167 -12.08 -11.47 13.14
C ASN A 167 -10.69 -10.86 12.98
N GLY A 168 -9.91 -10.80 14.07
CA GLY A 168 -8.49 -10.53 14.06
C GLY A 168 -8.10 -9.06 13.95
N GLU A 169 -6.95 -8.76 14.56
CA GLU A 169 -6.23 -7.51 14.45
C GLU A 169 -4.74 -7.83 14.48
N ILE A 170 -3.93 -7.09 13.74
CA ILE A 170 -2.49 -7.23 13.66
C ILE A 170 -1.87 -5.84 13.78
N ASP A 171 -1.27 -5.52 14.93
CA ASP A 171 -0.58 -4.27 15.19
C ASP A 171 0.86 -4.40 14.72
N ILE A 172 1.16 -3.79 13.58
CA ILE A 172 2.48 -3.92 12.94
C ILE A 172 3.49 -2.99 13.60
N MET A 173 3.05 -1.82 14.04
CA MET A 173 3.83 -0.85 14.78
C MET A 173 2.94 -0.08 15.74
N GLU A 174 3.31 -0.10 17.00
CA GLU A 174 2.83 0.81 18.03
C GLU A 174 4.00 1.38 18.82
N ASP A 175 3.95 2.65 19.15
CA ASP A 175 4.74 3.27 20.21
C ASP A 175 3.81 4.06 21.14
N VAL A 176 4.23 4.23 22.37
CA VAL A 176 3.47 5.03 23.34
C VAL A 176 4.37 6.00 24.06
N ASN A 177 3.81 7.16 24.43
CA ASN A 177 4.48 8.15 25.26
C ASN A 177 5.75 8.72 24.61
N ALA A 178 5.88 8.64 23.29
CA ALA A 178 7.05 9.05 22.54
C ALA A 178 8.37 8.42 23.08
N LEU A 179 8.33 7.11 23.34
CA LEU A 179 9.48 6.38 23.88
C LEU A 179 10.50 5.98 22.83
N SER A 180 10.21 6.18 21.55
CA SER A 180 11.02 5.67 20.44
C SER A 180 11.20 4.15 20.51
N ASN A 181 10.09 3.46 20.66
CA ASN A 181 10.00 2.01 20.71
C ASN A 181 9.14 1.48 19.56
N VAL A 182 9.05 0.17 19.45
CA VAL A 182 8.10 -0.55 18.61
C VAL A 182 7.51 -1.71 19.41
N ALA A 183 6.20 -1.92 19.29
CA ALA A 183 5.51 -3.14 19.67
C ALA A 183 4.80 -3.72 18.45
N GLY A 184 4.79 -5.04 18.34
CA GLY A 184 3.93 -5.79 17.42
C GLY A 184 3.05 -6.72 18.24
N THR A 185 1.75 -6.76 17.91
CA THR A 185 0.75 -7.51 18.67
C THR A 185 -0.21 -8.20 17.70
N ILE A 186 -0.82 -9.29 18.12
CA ILE A 186 -1.99 -9.87 17.46
C ILE A 186 -3.15 -9.99 18.45
N HIS A 187 -4.36 -9.75 17.98
CA HIS A 187 -5.61 -9.92 18.71
C HIS A 187 -6.52 -10.92 18.01
N CYS A 188 -7.10 -11.86 18.77
CA CYS A 188 -7.96 -12.89 18.22
C CYS A 188 -8.85 -13.57 19.28
N GLY A 189 -9.86 -14.29 18.82
CA GLY A 189 -10.70 -15.14 19.66
C GLY A 189 -11.73 -14.36 20.44
N THR A 190 -11.80 -14.50 21.75
CA THR A 190 -12.88 -13.95 22.61
C THR A 190 -12.37 -12.96 23.65
N TYR A 191 -13.10 -11.85 23.80
CA TYR A 191 -12.89 -10.90 24.88
C TYR A 191 -13.88 -11.15 26.04
N PRO A 192 -13.46 -11.09 27.31
CA PRO A 192 -12.06 -10.96 27.78
C PRO A 192 -11.33 -12.32 27.79
N GLY A 193 -9.99 -12.29 27.68
CA GLY A 193 -9.14 -13.49 27.75
C GLY A 193 -9.02 -14.21 26.42
N GLY A 194 -9.57 -15.42 26.34
CA GLY A 194 -9.45 -16.23 25.13
C GLY A 194 -8.03 -16.67 24.77
N PRO A 195 -7.84 -17.31 23.60
CA PRO A 195 -6.53 -17.82 23.17
C PRO A 195 -5.48 -16.74 22.99
N CYS A 196 -5.87 -15.52 22.59
CA CYS A 196 -4.97 -14.38 22.42
C CYS A 196 -4.82 -13.49 23.65
N ASN A 197 -5.35 -13.90 24.83
CA ASN A 197 -5.23 -13.14 26.07
C ASN A 197 -5.83 -11.73 25.99
N GLU A 198 -7.05 -11.64 25.44
CA GLU A 198 -7.72 -10.36 25.24
C GLU A 198 -8.16 -9.68 26.55
N GLY A 199 -8.01 -8.37 26.71
CA GLY A 199 -7.63 -7.30 25.76
C GLY A 199 -6.17 -6.83 25.77
N ASN A 200 -5.19 -7.73 25.94
CA ASN A 200 -3.78 -7.35 25.77
C ASN A 200 -3.18 -7.91 24.49
N GLY A 201 -3.81 -8.92 23.90
CA GLY A 201 -3.26 -9.62 22.77
C GLY A 201 -2.04 -10.49 23.10
N ILE A 202 -1.43 -11.08 22.08
CA ILE A 202 -0.12 -11.72 22.13
C ILE A 202 0.88 -10.78 21.47
N GLY A 203 1.66 -10.07 22.27
CA GLY A 203 2.55 -9.02 21.81
C GLY A 203 4.02 -9.22 22.14
N SER A 204 4.89 -8.49 21.43
CA SER A 204 6.33 -8.46 21.64
C SER A 204 6.74 -7.74 22.93
N GLY A 205 5.81 -6.94 23.50
CA GLY A 205 6.17 -5.83 24.39
C GLY A 205 6.97 -4.75 23.65
N LEU A 206 7.19 -3.63 24.32
CA LEU A 206 7.96 -2.51 23.75
C LEU A 206 9.43 -2.90 23.53
N ARG A 207 9.93 -2.67 22.31
CA ARG A 207 11.31 -2.90 21.88
C ARG A 207 11.93 -1.57 21.47
N GLY A 208 13.18 -1.33 21.83
CA GLY A 208 13.85 -0.08 21.46
C GLY A 208 13.95 0.11 19.96
N CYS A 209 13.57 1.28 19.46
CA CYS A 209 13.68 1.72 18.10
C CYS A 209 14.59 2.96 18.06
N GLY A 210 15.87 2.73 17.78
CA GLY A 210 16.87 3.81 17.82
C GLY A 210 16.68 4.79 16.67
N GLY A 211 16.14 5.97 16.96
CA GLY A 211 15.99 7.02 15.95
C GLY A 211 14.62 7.14 15.30
N CYS A 212 13.66 6.32 15.66
CA CYS A 212 12.32 6.30 15.03
C CYS A 212 11.56 7.64 15.08
N GLN A 213 11.92 8.53 15.99
CA GLN A 213 11.37 9.89 16.05
C GLN A 213 12.18 10.91 15.28
N SER A 214 13.35 10.57 14.75
CA SER A 214 14.25 11.49 14.05
C SER A 214 14.50 11.13 12.58
N GLY A 215 13.91 10.03 12.13
CA GLY A 215 14.00 9.55 10.75
C GLY A 215 12.98 8.46 10.47
N PHE A 216 12.83 8.18 9.20
CA PHE A 216 11.96 7.10 8.74
C PHE A 216 12.57 5.74 9.01
N HIS A 217 11.76 4.81 9.50
CA HIS A 217 12.07 3.41 9.68
C HIS A 217 11.02 2.55 9.00
N THR A 218 11.43 1.36 8.55
CA THR A 218 10.51 0.43 7.88
C THR A 218 9.93 -0.56 8.88
N TYR A 219 8.63 -0.54 9.02
CA TYR A 219 7.87 -1.48 9.83
C TYR A 219 7.15 -2.45 8.92
N SER A 220 7.30 -3.76 9.19
CA SER A 220 6.69 -4.77 8.31
C SER A 220 6.18 -5.95 9.11
N MET A 221 5.15 -6.60 8.58
CA MET A 221 4.75 -7.93 9.01
C MET A 221 4.70 -8.89 7.82
N VAL A 222 4.89 -10.18 8.08
CA VAL A 222 4.66 -11.26 7.12
C VAL A 222 3.71 -12.28 7.74
N LEU A 223 2.52 -12.43 7.14
CA LEU A 223 1.64 -13.56 7.38
C LEU A 223 2.02 -14.68 6.41
N ASP A 224 2.54 -15.77 6.94
CA ASP A 224 3.02 -16.92 6.17
C ASP A 224 1.98 -18.05 6.23
N ARG A 225 1.32 -18.31 5.12
CA ARG A 225 0.34 -19.36 4.90
C ARG A 225 0.86 -20.43 3.93
N THR A 226 2.17 -20.52 3.72
CA THR A 226 2.75 -21.55 2.83
C THR A 226 2.49 -22.97 3.34
N ASN A 227 2.33 -23.12 4.63
CA ASN A 227 1.83 -24.34 5.26
C ASN A 227 0.56 -24.02 6.05
N THR A 228 -0.61 -24.25 5.47
CA THR A 228 -1.93 -23.95 6.03
C THR A 228 -2.32 -24.80 7.27
N SER A 229 -1.42 -25.66 7.73
CA SER A 229 -1.56 -26.39 8.99
C SER A 229 -0.61 -25.90 10.09
N ASN A 230 0.17 -24.85 9.80
CA ASN A 230 1.09 -24.23 10.73
C ASN A 230 1.50 -22.84 10.19
N GLU A 231 0.56 -21.93 10.22
CA GLU A 231 0.74 -20.55 9.77
C GLU A 231 1.45 -19.69 10.82
N SER A 232 1.96 -18.53 10.42
CA SER A 232 2.62 -17.61 11.36
C SER A 232 2.54 -16.15 10.91
N ILE A 233 2.57 -15.25 11.87
CA ILE A 233 2.76 -13.81 11.66
C ILE A 233 4.11 -13.43 12.27
N THR A 234 4.95 -12.78 11.48
CA THR A 234 6.30 -12.37 11.89
C THR A 234 6.48 -10.87 11.65
N PHE A 235 7.03 -10.17 12.62
CA PHE A 235 7.19 -8.72 12.65
C PHE A 235 8.65 -8.30 12.48
N TYR A 236 8.86 -7.22 11.73
CA TYR A 236 10.19 -6.72 11.37
C TYR A 236 10.29 -5.21 11.56
N LEU A 237 11.44 -4.77 12.08
CA LEU A 237 11.88 -3.38 12.09
C LEU A 237 13.15 -3.28 11.23
N ASP A 238 13.13 -2.43 10.18
CA ASP A 238 14.23 -2.28 9.22
C ASP A 238 14.74 -3.61 8.65
N GLY A 239 13.81 -4.52 8.33
CA GLY A 239 14.09 -5.85 7.83
C GLY A 239 14.60 -6.86 8.87
N ASN A 240 14.80 -6.44 10.12
CA ASN A 240 15.23 -7.31 11.21
C ASN A 240 14.02 -7.86 11.97
N GLN A 241 13.87 -9.18 12.01
CA GLN A 241 12.83 -9.82 12.80
C GLN A 241 12.98 -9.51 14.29
N TYR A 242 11.88 -9.09 14.94
CA TYR A 242 11.88 -8.87 16.39
C TYR A 242 10.82 -9.66 17.15
N PHE A 243 9.78 -10.18 16.45
CA PHE A 243 8.72 -10.97 17.07
C PHE A 243 8.09 -11.94 16.07
N SER A 244 7.46 -13.00 16.55
CA SER A 244 6.67 -13.92 15.74
C SER A 244 5.66 -14.68 16.59
N VAL A 245 4.48 -14.92 16.03
CA VAL A 245 3.41 -15.75 16.62
C VAL A 245 3.01 -16.80 15.59
N SER A 246 2.74 -18.03 16.05
CA SER A 246 2.29 -19.13 15.19
C SER A 246 0.86 -19.57 15.51
N GLU A 247 0.19 -20.13 14.53
CA GLU A 247 -1.14 -20.75 14.64
C GLU A 247 -1.25 -21.71 15.83
N GLY A 248 -0.18 -22.48 16.06
CA GLY A 248 -0.13 -23.45 17.16
C GLY A 248 -0.23 -22.84 18.57
N GLN A 249 0.04 -21.54 18.73
CA GLN A 249 -0.06 -20.84 20.03
C GLN A 249 -1.51 -20.48 20.38
N VAL A 250 -2.38 -20.31 19.40
CA VAL A 250 -3.77 -19.88 19.59
C VAL A 250 -4.80 -20.93 19.16
N GLY A 251 -4.38 -21.93 18.38
CA GLY A 251 -5.22 -22.99 17.84
C GLY A 251 -5.82 -22.65 16.48
N THR A 252 -5.89 -23.66 15.62
CA THR A 252 -6.24 -23.54 14.20
C THR A 252 -7.59 -22.83 13.96
N SER A 253 -8.65 -23.18 14.70
CA SER A 253 -9.97 -22.58 14.48
C SER A 253 -9.97 -21.07 14.75
N THR A 254 -9.33 -20.63 15.84
CA THR A 254 -9.22 -19.21 16.18
C THR A 254 -8.35 -18.46 15.18
N TRP A 255 -7.22 -19.06 14.79
CA TRP A 255 -6.31 -18.47 13.81
C TRP A 255 -6.99 -18.26 12.46
N GLN A 256 -7.64 -19.29 11.93
CA GLN A 256 -8.34 -19.24 10.66
C GLN A 256 -9.45 -18.20 10.64
N GLN A 257 -10.22 -18.11 11.73
CA GLN A 257 -11.26 -17.09 11.84
C GLN A 257 -10.68 -15.68 11.84
N ALA A 258 -9.52 -15.46 12.47
CA ALA A 258 -8.92 -14.15 12.63
C ALA A 258 -8.09 -13.70 11.41
N TYR A 259 -7.42 -14.62 10.68
CA TYR A 259 -6.38 -14.24 9.72
C TYR A 259 -6.52 -14.89 8.33
N ASP A 260 -7.44 -15.84 8.12
CA ASP A 260 -7.64 -16.52 6.84
C ASP A 260 -8.57 -15.76 5.88
N HIS A 261 -8.65 -14.47 6.04
CA HIS A 261 -9.46 -13.57 5.21
C HIS A 261 -8.72 -12.23 5.00
N ASN A 262 -9.34 -11.33 4.25
CA ASN A 262 -8.78 -10.00 4.03
C ASN A 262 -9.04 -9.08 5.21
N LEU A 263 -8.07 -8.19 5.45
CA LEU A 263 -8.11 -7.15 6.47
C LEU A 263 -7.99 -5.76 5.82
N SER A 264 -8.41 -4.72 6.53
CA SER A 264 -8.12 -3.32 6.21
C SER A 264 -6.80 -2.91 6.83
N ILE A 265 -6.05 -2.03 6.16
CA ILE A 265 -4.88 -1.37 6.74
C ILE A 265 -5.32 -0.06 7.38
N ILE A 266 -4.81 0.24 8.54
CA ILE A 266 -5.15 1.44 9.33
C ILE A 266 -3.88 2.16 9.77
N LEU A 267 -3.93 3.48 9.73
CA LEU A 267 -2.94 4.40 10.27
C LEU A 267 -3.66 5.38 11.19
N ASP A 268 -3.18 5.54 12.42
CA ASP A 268 -3.72 6.54 13.32
C ASP A 268 -2.70 7.05 14.33
N LEU A 269 -3.04 8.18 14.94
CA LEU A 269 -2.31 8.78 16.03
C LEU A 269 -3.26 9.05 17.17
N ALA A 270 -3.42 8.09 18.06
CA ALA A 270 -4.26 8.22 19.24
C ALA A 270 -3.59 9.05 20.37
N MET A 271 -4.39 9.53 21.31
CA MET A 271 -3.94 10.34 22.45
C MET A 271 -4.50 9.81 23.76
N GLY A 272 -3.62 9.48 24.69
CA GLY A 272 -4.02 8.89 25.98
C GLY A 272 -4.46 7.44 25.84
N GLY A 273 -5.37 6.99 26.72
CA GLY A 273 -5.88 5.62 26.65
C GLY A 273 -5.13 4.60 27.49
N GLY A 274 -5.56 3.35 27.39
CA GLY A 274 -5.10 2.26 28.24
C GLY A 274 -3.62 1.95 28.12
N PHE A 275 -3.08 1.89 26.91
CA PHE A 275 -1.71 1.51 26.69
C PHE A 275 -0.69 2.58 27.16
N PRO A 276 -0.78 3.87 26.74
CA PRO A 276 0.09 4.91 27.30
C PRO A 276 0.00 5.03 28.82
N ASN A 277 -1.22 4.98 29.37
CA ASN A 277 -1.45 5.08 30.82
C ASN A 277 -0.85 3.89 31.57
N GLY A 278 -0.96 2.69 31.04
CA GLY A 278 -0.38 1.48 31.62
C GLY A 278 1.14 1.52 31.66
N VAL A 279 1.77 2.00 30.56
CA VAL A 279 3.22 2.06 30.46
C VAL A 279 3.85 3.08 31.40
N CYS A 280 3.25 4.29 31.53
CA CYS A 280 3.77 5.29 32.48
C CYS A 280 3.26 5.10 33.91
N ASN A 281 2.27 4.25 34.13
CA ASN A 281 1.50 4.15 35.37
C ASN A 281 0.97 5.53 35.81
N CYS A 282 0.44 6.28 34.85
CA CYS A 282 -0.06 7.64 35.03
C CYS A 282 -1.25 7.88 34.09
N THR A 283 -1.94 9.03 34.26
CA THR A 283 -2.98 9.46 33.28
C THR A 283 -2.35 10.37 32.24
N THR A 284 -2.54 10.05 30.99
CA THR A 284 -2.01 10.81 29.85
C THR A 284 -3.14 11.30 28.92
N PRO A 285 -2.89 12.35 28.11
CA PRO A 285 -1.72 13.25 28.13
C PRO A 285 -1.66 14.09 29.40
N THR A 286 -0.49 14.65 29.70
CA THR A 286 -0.26 15.52 30.85
C THR A 286 -0.22 17.00 30.44
N GLY A 287 -0.14 17.91 31.42
CA GLY A 287 0.01 19.35 31.13
C GLY A 287 1.34 19.72 30.43
N SER A 288 2.31 18.80 30.37
CA SER A 288 3.58 18.97 29.65
C SER A 288 3.60 18.30 28.29
N THR A 289 2.53 17.61 27.88
CA THR A 289 2.42 16.99 26.55
C THR A 289 2.31 18.09 25.51
N ALA A 290 3.24 18.10 24.55
CA ALA A 290 3.27 19.10 23.49
C ALA A 290 2.23 18.80 22.41
N SER A 291 1.53 19.84 21.93
CA SER A 291 0.69 19.77 20.74
C SER A 291 1.53 19.83 19.46
N GLY A 292 1.06 19.20 18.39
CA GLY A 292 1.68 19.29 17.06
C GLY A 292 2.68 18.18 16.78
N GLY A 293 2.75 17.12 17.60
CA GLY A 293 3.50 15.92 17.24
C GLY A 293 2.83 15.23 16.05
N THR A 294 3.65 14.86 15.07
CA THR A 294 3.20 14.33 13.78
C THR A 294 3.80 12.95 13.54
N MET A 295 2.98 11.97 13.21
CA MET A 295 3.41 10.73 12.55
C MET A 295 3.46 11.01 11.06
N GLN A 296 4.64 10.82 10.46
CA GLN A 296 4.84 10.97 9.02
C GLN A 296 4.94 9.59 8.38
N VAL A 297 4.21 9.37 7.30
CA VAL A 297 4.20 8.11 6.55
C VAL A 297 4.62 8.37 5.11
N ASP A 298 5.78 7.83 4.71
CA ASP A 298 6.36 7.97 3.39
C ASP A 298 5.65 7.05 2.37
N TYR A 299 5.41 5.80 2.74
CA TYR A 299 4.59 4.89 1.94
C TYR A 299 3.93 3.81 2.81
N VAL A 300 2.87 3.22 2.26
CA VAL A 300 2.29 1.95 2.69
C VAL A 300 2.19 1.02 1.50
N ALA A 301 2.70 -0.19 1.63
CA ALA A 301 2.65 -1.20 0.57
C ALA A 301 2.26 -2.57 1.10
N ALA A 302 1.58 -3.35 0.29
CA ALA A 302 1.33 -4.76 0.55
C ALA A 302 1.71 -5.61 -0.65
N TYR A 303 2.32 -6.74 -0.36
CA TYR A 303 2.82 -7.70 -1.35
C TYR A 303 2.38 -9.10 -0.98
N THR A 304 2.06 -9.93 -1.99
CA THR A 304 1.76 -11.35 -1.78
C THR A 304 2.71 -12.21 -2.61
N THR A 305 3.03 -13.40 -2.09
CA THR A 305 3.58 -14.45 -2.95
C THR A 305 2.45 -15.30 -3.52
N ASN A 306 2.68 -15.87 -4.70
CA ASN A 306 1.74 -16.86 -5.22
C ASN A 306 1.76 -18.07 -4.31
N GLY A 307 0.65 -18.36 -3.65
CA GLY A 307 0.43 -19.63 -2.98
C GLY A 307 0.41 -20.75 -4.02
N GLY A 308 0.93 -21.92 -3.67
CA GLY A 308 0.80 -23.10 -4.52
C GLY A 308 -0.64 -23.61 -4.56
N GLY A 309 -1.56 -22.85 -5.12
CA GLY A 309 -2.92 -23.27 -5.27
C GLY A 309 -3.97 -22.19 -4.99
N GLY A 310 -4.13 -21.27 -5.88
CA GLY A 310 -5.26 -20.34 -5.90
C GLY A 310 -4.79 -18.90 -6.23
N PRO A 311 -5.51 -18.22 -7.09
CA PRO A 311 -5.23 -16.83 -7.40
C PRO A 311 -5.56 -15.91 -6.22
N PRO A 312 -4.94 -14.69 -6.18
CA PRO A 312 -5.24 -13.70 -5.16
C PRO A 312 -6.74 -13.39 -5.12
N PRO A 313 -7.28 -13.00 -3.95
CA PRO A 313 -8.66 -12.51 -3.89
C PRO A 313 -8.84 -11.34 -4.86
N PRO A 314 -9.95 -11.31 -5.59
CA PRO A 314 -10.18 -10.28 -6.60
C PRO A 314 -10.22 -8.88 -5.97
N PRO A 315 -9.71 -7.83 -6.65
CA PRO A 315 -9.82 -6.46 -6.18
C PRO A 315 -11.27 -6.06 -5.90
N PRO A 316 -11.54 -5.16 -4.96
CA PRO A 316 -12.89 -4.65 -4.73
C PRO A 316 -13.49 -4.08 -6.03
N GLY A 317 -14.73 -4.46 -6.33
CA GLY A 317 -15.37 -4.13 -7.60
C GLY A 317 -14.93 -5.03 -8.75
N SER A 318 -14.26 -6.15 -8.46
CA SER A 318 -14.05 -7.20 -9.45
C SER A 318 -15.12 -8.29 -9.35
N GLY A 319 -15.41 -8.89 -10.48
CA GLY A 319 -16.41 -9.94 -10.57
C GLY A 319 -16.45 -10.54 -11.98
N PRO A 320 -17.37 -11.48 -12.20
CA PRO A 320 -17.52 -12.08 -13.51
C PRO A 320 -18.08 -11.06 -14.53
N ILE A 321 -17.45 -11.03 -15.70
CA ILE A 321 -18.02 -10.35 -16.87
C ILE A 321 -18.87 -11.39 -17.61
N TYR A 322 -20.18 -11.20 -17.60
CA TYR A 322 -21.11 -12.11 -18.28
C TYR A 322 -21.25 -11.78 -19.76
N SER A 323 -21.18 -12.80 -20.59
CA SER A 323 -21.42 -12.67 -22.02
C SER A 323 -22.90 -12.76 -22.39
N GLY A 324 -23.34 -11.92 -23.30
CA GLY A 324 -24.71 -11.94 -23.83
C GLY A 324 -25.08 -13.15 -24.69
N VAL A 325 -24.13 -14.03 -24.99
CA VAL A 325 -24.42 -15.28 -25.75
C VAL A 325 -25.11 -16.34 -24.92
N GLY A 326 -25.03 -16.27 -23.58
CA GLY A 326 -25.67 -17.23 -22.69
C GLY A 326 -25.68 -16.80 -21.23
N SER A 327 -26.70 -17.24 -20.48
CA SER A 327 -26.93 -16.80 -19.09
C SER A 327 -25.88 -17.29 -18.06
N ASN A 328 -25.03 -18.23 -18.43
CA ASN A 328 -24.00 -18.80 -17.56
C ASN A 328 -22.65 -18.90 -18.28
N ILE A 329 -22.34 -17.88 -19.09
CA ILE A 329 -21.08 -17.78 -19.86
C ILE A 329 -20.36 -16.53 -19.40
N CYS A 330 -19.12 -16.68 -18.97
CA CYS A 330 -18.26 -15.63 -18.46
C CYS A 330 -17.03 -15.42 -19.34
N LEU A 331 -16.50 -14.20 -19.36
CA LEU A 331 -15.17 -13.92 -19.87
C LEU A 331 -14.17 -14.57 -18.93
N ASP A 332 -13.19 -15.28 -19.48
CA ASP A 332 -12.33 -16.20 -18.74
C ASP A 332 -10.89 -16.16 -19.27
N ASP A 333 -9.95 -16.07 -18.38
CA ASP A 333 -8.54 -16.24 -18.66
C ASP A 333 -8.21 -17.74 -18.73
N GLN A 334 -7.77 -18.21 -19.86
CA GLN A 334 -7.51 -19.65 -20.09
C GLN A 334 -6.53 -20.21 -19.04
N SER A 335 -7.00 -21.16 -18.26
CA SER A 335 -6.22 -21.87 -17.24
C SER A 335 -5.64 -21.00 -16.12
N ALA A 336 -6.20 -19.81 -15.89
CA ALA A 336 -5.73 -18.83 -14.89
C ALA A 336 -4.22 -18.53 -15.03
N SER A 337 -3.74 -18.35 -16.25
CA SER A 337 -2.32 -18.17 -16.58
C SER A 337 -1.96 -16.69 -16.68
N THR A 338 -0.97 -16.25 -15.93
CA THR A 338 -0.46 -14.86 -15.99
C THR A 338 0.60 -14.65 -17.09
N ALA A 339 0.76 -15.61 -18.02
CA ALA A 339 1.70 -15.46 -19.14
C ALA A 339 1.17 -14.41 -20.15
N ASN A 340 2.08 -13.61 -20.71
CA ASN A 340 1.73 -12.74 -21.83
C ASN A 340 1.29 -13.59 -23.05
N TYR A 341 0.31 -13.09 -23.79
CA TYR A 341 -0.36 -13.77 -24.91
C TYR A 341 -1.22 -14.98 -24.48
N ASN A 342 -1.57 -15.10 -23.18
CA ASN A 342 -2.50 -16.14 -22.76
C ASN A 342 -3.89 -15.85 -23.34
N PRO A 343 -4.55 -16.84 -24.01
CA PRO A 343 -5.85 -16.60 -24.61
C PRO A 343 -6.92 -16.19 -23.61
N VAL A 344 -7.68 -15.16 -23.93
CA VAL A 344 -8.92 -14.84 -23.23
C VAL A 344 -10.09 -15.46 -24.00
N GLN A 345 -10.93 -16.18 -23.28
CA GLN A 345 -11.98 -17.03 -23.85
C GLN A 345 -13.32 -16.77 -23.19
N ILE A 346 -14.38 -17.34 -23.71
CA ILE A 346 -15.60 -17.57 -22.94
C ILE A 346 -15.55 -18.95 -22.29
N TYR A 347 -16.07 -19.04 -21.08
CA TYR A 347 -16.19 -20.30 -20.35
C TYR A 347 -17.44 -20.31 -19.49
N THR A 348 -17.93 -21.52 -19.12
CA THR A 348 -18.98 -21.62 -18.12
C THR A 348 -18.56 -20.90 -16.84
N CYS A 349 -19.44 -20.04 -16.30
CA CYS A 349 -19.15 -19.33 -15.06
C CYS A 349 -18.91 -20.32 -13.93
N ASN A 350 -17.73 -20.27 -13.32
CA ASN A 350 -17.29 -21.24 -12.32
C ASN A 350 -16.72 -20.57 -11.05
N GLY A 351 -16.74 -19.22 -11.00
CA GLY A 351 -16.31 -18.44 -9.82
C GLY A 351 -14.81 -18.45 -9.55
N THR A 352 -13.99 -19.00 -10.44
CA THR A 352 -12.52 -18.99 -10.31
C THR A 352 -11.95 -17.61 -10.55
N ALA A 353 -10.74 -17.37 -10.13
CA ALA A 353 -10.04 -16.10 -10.32
C ALA A 353 -9.78 -15.77 -11.80
N ALA A 354 -9.76 -16.77 -12.68
CA ALA A 354 -9.74 -16.58 -14.13
C ALA A 354 -10.94 -15.75 -14.66
N GLN A 355 -12.00 -15.63 -13.85
CA GLN A 355 -13.24 -14.91 -14.17
C GLN A 355 -13.48 -13.68 -13.30
N GLN A 356 -12.53 -13.32 -12.45
CA GLN A 356 -12.65 -12.16 -11.58
C GLN A 356 -11.97 -10.93 -12.23
N TRP A 357 -12.75 -10.23 -13.03
CA TRP A 357 -12.31 -9.05 -13.78
C TRP A 357 -12.56 -7.77 -12.99
N SER A 358 -11.62 -6.87 -12.98
CA SER A 358 -11.80 -5.49 -12.51
C SER A 358 -11.82 -4.51 -13.69
N VAL A 359 -12.66 -3.48 -13.57
CA VAL A 359 -12.77 -2.41 -14.55
C VAL A 359 -12.04 -1.18 -14.01
N VAL A 360 -10.91 -0.83 -14.62
CA VAL A 360 -10.18 0.39 -14.24
C VAL A 360 -10.74 1.57 -15.03
N GLN A 361 -11.55 2.39 -14.35
CA GLN A 361 -12.29 3.50 -14.98
C GLN A 361 -11.37 4.56 -15.62
N ALA A 362 -10.24 4.87 -14.99
CA ALA A 362 -9.31 5.91 -15.45
C ALA A 362 -8.67 5.65 -16.83
N GLY A 363 -8.69 4.39 -17.32
CA GLY A 363 -8.14 4.04 -18.64
C GLY A 363 -9.05 3.17 -19.46
N SER A 364 -10.26 2.85 -18.98
CA SER A 364 -11.18 1.88 -19.61
C SER A 364 -10.48 0.54 -19.91
N THR A 365 -9.66 0.05 -18.97
CA THR A 365 -8.94 -1.22 -19.08
C THR A 365 -9.61 -2.29 -18.23
N LEU A 366 -9.57 -3.54 -18.69
CA LEU A 366 -10.12 -4.70 -18.00
C LEU A 366 -8.95 -5.56 -17.53
N HIS A 367 -8.92 -5.82 -16.23
CA HIS A 367 -7.82 -6.53 -15.58
C HIS A 367 -8.29 -7.85 -14.96
N VAL A 368 -7.47 -8.88 -15.10
CA VAL A 368 -7.59 -10.17 -14.40
C VAL A 368 -6.21 -10.68 -14.04
N LEU A 369 -6.02 -11.20 -12.82
CA LEU A 369 -4.75 -11.78 -12.35
C LEU A 369 -3.52 -10.87 -12.55
N GLY A 370 -3.72 -9.54 -12.42
CA GLY A 370 -2.64 -8.56 -12.59
C GLY A 370 -2.21 -8.27 -14.04
N LYS A 371 -2.97 -8.78 -15.02
CA LYS A 371 -2.77 -8.55 -16.45
C LYS A 371 -3.93 -7.75 -17.03
N CYS A 372 -3.70 -7.12 -18.18
CA CYS A 372 -4.71 -6.41 -18.95
C CYS A 372 -5.25 -7.25 -20.11
N LEU A 373 -6.56 -7.11 -20.36
CA LEU A 373 -7.17 -7.57 -21.61
C LEU A 373 -6.52 -6.81 -22.77
N ASP A 374 -5.97 -7.53 -23.76
CA ASP A 374 -5.14 -6.97 -24.81
C ASP A 374 -5.54 -7.52 -26.19
N ILE A 375 -5.56 -6.65 -27.19
CA ILE A 375 -5.73 -7.07 -28.57
C ILE A 375 -4.38 -7.56 -29.09
N ASN A 376 -4.28 -8.84 -29.41
CA ASN A 376 -3.06 -9.50 -29.87
C ASN A 376 -2.27 -8.65 -30.86
N ALA A 377 -1.03 -8.30 -30.49
CA ALA A 377 -0.13 -7.46 -31.27
C ALA A 377 -0.71 -6.10 -31.72
N GLY A 378 -1.74 -5.58 -31.03
CA GLY A 378 -2.42 -4.33 -31.37
C GLY A 378 -3.15 -4.36 -32.73
N GLY A 379 -3.53 -5.55 -33.20
CA GLY A 379 -4.21 -5.74 -34.47
C GLY A 379 -5.55 -5.01 -34.57
N THR A 380 -5.95 -4.59 -35.78
CA THR A 380 -7.17 -3.79 -35.99
C THR A 380 -8.16 -4.45 -36.97
N THR A 381 -7.91 -5.68 -37.38
CA THR A 381 -8.76 -6.40 -38.34
C THR A 381 -9.78 -7.28 -37.62
N ASN A 382 -10.94 -7.50 -38.29
CA ASN A 382 -11.94 -8.45 -37.80
C ASN A 382 -11.33 -9.83 -37.59
N GLY A 383 -11.62 -10.46 -36.46
CA GLY A 383 -11.11 -11.76 -36.09
C GLY A 383 -9.76 -11.75 -35.36
N THR A 384 -9.13 -10.55 -35.16
CA THR A 384 -7.94 -10.44 -34.32
C THR A 384 -8.29 -10.94 -32.91
N LYS A 385 -7.48 -11.86 -32.40
CA LYS A 385 -7.70 -12.48 -31.11
C LYS A 385 -7.38 -11.53 -29.96
N VAL A 386 -7.99 -11.79 -28.84
CA VAL A 386 -7.75 -11.06 -27.60
C VAL A 386 -7.12 -12.01 -26.59
N ASP A 387 -6.09 -11.53 -25.93
CA ASP A 387 -5.30 -12.27 -24.95
C ASP A 387 -5.00 -11.42 -23.71
N LEU A 388 -4.20 -11.93 -22.79
CA LEU A 388 -3.64 -11.18 -21.70
C LEU A 388 -2.23 -10.67 -22.04
N TYR A 389 -1.94 -9.47 -21.56
CA TYR A 389 -0.61 -8.90 -21.64
C TYR A 389 -0.30 -8.05 -20.42
N ASP A 390 1.01 -7.78 -20.16
CA ASP A 390 1.40 -6.79 -19.18
C ASP A 390 0.69 -5.48 -19.45
N CYS A 391 0.14 -4.84 -18.41
CA CYS A 391 -0.51 -3.54 -18.55
C CYS A 391 0.55 -2.50 -18.98
N ASN A 392 0.45 -2.03 -20.20
CA ASN A 392 1.45 -1.16 -20.84
C ASN A 392 0.87 0.18 -21.32
N GLY A 393 -0.42 0.42 -21.07
CA GLY A 393 -1.11 1.68 -21.41
C GLY A 393 -1.33 1.92 -22.91
N THR A 394 -1.14 0.92 -23.76
CA THR A 394 -1.40 1.05 -25.21
C THR A 394 -2.89 1.06 -25.51
N GLY A 395 -3.26 1.61 -26.68
CA GLY A 395 -4.65 1.60 -27.13
C GLY A 395 -5.23 0.20 -27.36
N ALA A 396 -4.39 -0.84 -27.50
CA ALA A 396 -4.81 -2.23 -27.59
C ALA A 396 -5.51 -2.73 -26.32
N GLN A 397 -5.26 -2.09 -25.17
CA GLN A 397 -5.80 -2.45 -23.86
C GLN A 397 -7.02 -1.63 -23.44
N VAL A 398 -7.45 -0.69 -24.26
CA VAL A 398 -8.59 0.20 -23.95
C VAL A 398 -9.88 -0.42 -24.46
N PHE A 399 -10.82 -0.71 -23.56
CA PHE A 399 -12.15 -1.22 -23.89
C PHE A 399 -13.23 -0.39 -23.19
N VAL A 400 -13.79 0.58 -23.93
CA VAL A 400 -14.77 1.55 -23.42
C VAL A 400 -16.15 0.92 -23.35
N PRO A 401 -16.76 0.77 -22.16
CA PRO A 401 -18.13 0.28 -22.04
C PRO A 401 -19.11 1.23 -22.74
N GLN A 402 -20.02 0.66 -23.52
CA GLN A 402 -21.07 1.38 -24.24
C GLN A 402 -22.45 1.13 -23.59
N SER A 403 -23.36 2.08 -23.74
CA SER A 403 -24.72 1.99 -23.17
C SER A 403 -25.55 0.80 -23.70
N ASN A 404 -25.16 0.22 -24.82
CA ASN A 404 -25.77 -0.99 -25.39
C ASN A 404 -25.14 -2.29 -24.91
N GLY A 405 -24.19 -2.21 -23.97
CA GLY A 405 -23.45 -3.34 -23.39
C GLY A 405 -22.21 -3.77 -24.18
N ALA A 406 -21.84 -3.07 -25.25
CA ALA A 406 -20.63 -3.39 -25.99
C ALA A 406 -19.37 -2.88 -25.25
N LEU A 407 -18.26 -3.60 -25.40
CA LEU A 407 -16.92 -3.17 -25.03
C LEU A 407 -16.18 -2.75 -26.29
N TYR A 408 -16.09 -1.42 -26.49
CA TYR A 408 -15.56 -0.81 -27.71
C TYR A 408 -14.07 -0.45 -27.55
N ASN A 409 -13.25 -0.85 -28.50
CA ASN A 409 -11.84 -0.46 -28.57
C ASN A 409 -11.66 0.69 -29.57
N PRO A 410 -11.23 1.89 -29.12
CA PRO A 410 -11.07 3.06 -29.98
C PRO A 410 -9.93 2.91 -31.01
N GLN A 411 -8.85 2.20 -30.68
CA GLN A 411 -7.72 2.02 -31.59
C GLN A 411 -8.09 1.22 -32.84
N SER A 412 -8.86 0.14 -32.65
CA SER A 412 -9.26 -0.73 -33.74
C SER A 412 -10.59 -0.33 -34.39
N ASN A 413 -11.38 0.55 -33.73
CA ASN A 413 -12.76 0.88 -34.09
C ASN A 413 -13.65 -0.37 -34.13
N LYS A 414 -13.46 -1.29 -33.16
CA LYS A 414 -14.17 -2.57 -33.09
C LYS A 414 -14.65 -2.86 -31.67
N CYS A 415 -15.50 -3.88 -31.55
CA CYS A 415 -16.04 -4.36 -30.28
C CYS A 415 -15.48 -5.74 -29.92
N LEU A 416 -15.33 -6.00 -28.61
CA LEU A 416 -15.04 -7.33 -28.10
C LEU A 416 -16.18 -8.28 -28.50
N ASP A 417 -15.84 -9.44 -29.07
CA ASP A 417 -16.79 -10.29 -29.79
C ASP A 417 -16.54 -11.77 -29.52
N VAL A 418 -17.61 -12.53 -29.36
CA VAL A 418 -17.58 -13.98 -29.30
C VAL A 418 -17.75 -14.54 -30.71
N PRO A 419 -16.75 -15.21 -31.30
CA PRO A 419 -16.83 -15.76 -32.65
C PRO A 419 -18.11 -16.59 -32.87
N ASN A 420 -18.85 -16.27 -33.92
CA ASN A 420 -20.09 -16.95 -34.31
C ASN A 420 -21.19 -16.97 -33.23
N ALA A 421 -21.14 -16.09 -32.22
CA ALA A 421 -22.06 -16.09 -31.09
C ALA A 421 -22.21 -17.47 -30.41
N THR A 422 -21.15 -18.26 -30.38
CA THR A 422 -21.18 -19.61 -29.78
C THR A 422 -21.25 -19.52 -28.25
N THR A 423 -21.80 -20.55 -27.62
CA THR A 423 -21.78 -20.73 -26.16
C THR A 423 -20.75 -21.77 -25.72
N GLN A 424 -19.92 -22.26 -26.65
CA GLN A 424 -18.94 -23.31 -26.38
C GLN A 424 -17.81 -22.77 -25.51
N SER A 425 -17.68 -23.31 -24.29
CA SER A 425 -16.57 -23.04 -23.39
C SER A 425 -15.21 -23.34 -24.07
N GLY A 426 -14.22 -22.47 -23.81
CA GLY A 426 -12.90 -22.56 -24.47
C GLY A 426 -12.80 -21.80 -25.79
N THR A 427 -13.86 -21.10 -26.20
CA THR A 427 -13.80 -20.26 -27.42
C THR A 427 -13.08 -18.96 -27.11
N GLN A 428 -11.92 -18.73 -27.72
CA GLN A 428 -11.16 -17.48 -27.60
C GLN A 428 -11.93 -16.31 -28.22
N VAL A 429 -12.07 -15.22 -27.49
CA VAL A 429 -12.71 -13.98 -27.95
C VAL A 429 -11.83 -13.25 -28.98
N GLN A 430 -12.44 -12.34 -29.70
CA GLN A 430 -11.82 -11.57 -30.77
C GLN A 430 -12.35 -10.13 -30.76
N ILE A 431 -11.81 -9.27 -31.61
CA ILE A 431 -12.45 -8.02 -31.99
C ILE A 431 -13.14 -8.19 -33.33
N TYR A 432 -14.29 -7.53 -33.50
CA TYR A 432 -15.08 -7.55 -34.73
C TYR A 432 -15.83 -6.22 -34.91
N ASP A 433 -16.26 -5.91 -36.16
CA ASP A 433 -17.08 -4.73 -36.41
C ASP A 433 -18.26 -4.68 -35.44
N CYS A 434 -18.49 -3.52 -34.82
CA CYS A 434 -19.56 -3.35 -33.85
C CYS A 434 -20.90 -3.50 -34.55
N ASN A 435 -21.67 -4.55 -34.23
CA ASN A 435 -22.91 -4.90 -34.88
C ASN A 435 -24.10 -5.00 -33.91
N GLY A 436 -23.87 -4.82 -32.59
CA GLY A 436 -24.91 -4.83 -31.55
C GLY A 436 -25.55 -6.19 -31.28
N SER A 437 -25.00 -7.28 -31.84
CA SER A 437 -25.46 -8.65 -31.58
C SER A 437 -25.14 -9.08 -30.13
N ASN A 438 -25.75 -10.16 -29.67
CA ASN A 438 -25.47 -10.73 -28.34
C ASN A 438 -24.01 -11.20 -28.20
N ALA A 439 -23.31 -11.50 -29.29
CA ALA A 439 -21.87 -11.81 -29.28
C ALA A 439 -21.00 -10.67 -28.75
N GLN A 440 -21.51 -9.45 -28.75
CA GLN A 440 -20.78 -8.23 -28.37
C GLN A 440 -21.36 -7.57 -27.12
N LYS A 441 -22.28 -8.23 -26.43
CA LYS A 441 -22.85 -7.71 -25.17
C LYS A 441 -22.15 -8.32 -23.98
N TRP A 442 -21.74 -7.47 -23.06
CA TRP A 442 -21.03 -7.83 -21.85
C TRP A 442 -21.64 -7.09 -20.67
N THR A 443 -21.92 -7.83 -19.60
CA THR A 443 -22.36 -7.23 -18.32
C THR A 443 -21.15 -7.24 -17.39
N LEU A 444 -20.71 -6.04 -17.04
CA LEU A 444 -19.58 -5.81 -16.14
C LEU A 444 -19.97 -6.05 -14.67
N PRO A 445 -19.03 -6.35 -13.77
CA PRO A 445 -19.27 -6.54 -12.34
C PRO A 445 -19.69 -5.28 -11.62
#